data_11f2ef6f7c08fec7f773848f0fa2189a
#
_entry.id   11f2ef6f7c08fec7f773848f0fa2189a
#
_cell.length_a   1.000
_cell.length_b   1.000
_cell.length_c   1.000
_cell.angle_alpha   90.00
_cell.angle_beta   90.00
_cell.angle_gamma   90.00
#
_symmetry.space_group_name_H-M   'P 1'
#
loop_
_entity.id
_entity.type
_entity.pdbx_description
1 polymer ?
#
loop_
_entity_poly.entity_id
_entity_poly.type
_entity_poly.pdbx_seq_one_letter_code
_entity_poly.pdbx_strand_id
1 'polypeptide(L)'
;MTDAAAAPAEARLRRGIHPGLRARIAISVAPVTLLASVAVSITTLTVTRRTLIDQREESVSRRVLANARTVEGSVGRAPTQDVQSVLSSLPDAGKPSVILPGDGRTVVASLDTRFGVDSIPRALRDQVAAGDSGIMRVVVDGQPVVAIGVPLSQTGGSYFEVYRLDDID
;
A
#
# COMPACT_ATOMS: atom_id res chain seq x y z
N MET A 1 39.47 -50.16 68.23
CA MET A 1 39.38 -48.75 68.58
C MET A 1 40.30 -48.01 67.62
N THR A 2 39.77 -47.55 66.52
CA THR A 2 40.52 -46.77 65.50
C THR A 2 39.60 -45.76 64.91
N ASP A 3 39.81 -44.56 65.31
CA ASP A 3 39.05 -43.42 64.86
C ASP A 3 39.60 -42.98 63.51
N ALA A 4 38.74 -43.01 62.45
CA ALA A 4 39.11 -42.59 61.12
C ALA A 4 38.44 -41.25 60.85
N ALA A 5 39.22 -40.21 60.95
CA ALA A 5 38.85 -38.81 60.67
C ALA A 5 38.48 -38.64 59.19
N ALA A 6 37.25 -38.24 58.98
CA ALA A 6 36.75 -37.83 57.64
C ALA A 6 37.31 -36.44 57.33
N ALA A 7 38.03 -36.36 56.22
CA ALA A 7 38.52 -35.10 55.66
C ALA A 7 37.35 -34.34 54.87
N PRO A 8 37.26 -33.02 55.01
CA PRO A 8 36.24 -32.25 54.31
C PRO A 8 36.63 -32.09 52.88
N ALA A 9 35.74 -32.59 51.99
CA ALA A 9 35.84 -32.55 50.52
C ALA A 9 35.14 -31.31 49.93
N GLU A 10 35.40 -30.11 50.44
CA GLU A 10 34.76 -28.90 49.93
C GLU A 10 35.74 -27.77 49.57
N ALA A 11 36.76 -28.11 48.80
CA ALA A 11 37.64 -27.08 48.24
C ALA A 11 37.79 -27.28 46.73
N ARG A 12 36.65 -27.46 45.98
CA ARG A 12 36.71 -27.50 44.56
C ARG A 12 36.18 -26.19 43.93
N LEU A 13 37.14 -25.39 43.48
CA LEU A 13 37.10 -24.70 42.22
C LEU A 13 36.05 -23.59 42.01
N ARG A 14 36.29 -22.44 42.61
CA ARG A 14 36.06 -21.21 41.89
C ARG A 14 37.32 -20.83 41.10
N ARG A 15 37.61 -21.60 40.03
CA ARG A 15 38.52 -21.12 38.99
C ARG A 15 37.81 -19.95 38.30
N GLY A 16 38.13 -18.72 38.72
CA GLY A 16 37.77 -17.53 38.00
C GLY A 16 38.30 -17.66 36.59
N ILE A 17 37.37 -17.87 35.63
CA ILE A 17 37.71 -17.83 34.22
C ILE A 17 38.08 -16.38 33.93
N HIS A 18 39.36 -16.06 34.03
CA HIS A 18 39.87 -14.77 33.52
C HIS A 18 39.82 -14.85 32.01
N PRO A 19 38.86 -14.20 31.34
CA PRO A 19 38.82 -14.22 29.89
C PRO A 19 40.12 -13.58 29.41
N GLY A 20 40.89 -14.35 28.64
CA GLY A 20 42.10 -13.84 28.01
C GLY A 20 41.79 -12.64 27.13
N LEU A 21 42.78 -11.84 26.78
CA LEU A 21 42.62 -10.62 25.96
C LEU A 21 41.74 -10.85 24.70
N ARG A 22 41.87 -12.00 24.07
CA ARG A 22 41.06 -12.40 22.91
C ARG A 22 39.58 -12.54 23.23
N ALA A 23 39.24 -13.09 24.41
CA ALA A 23 37.84 -13.22 24.80
C ALA A 23 37.21 -11.86 25.16
N ARG A 24 37.99 -10.94 25.75
CA ARG A 24 37.52 -9.58 26.04
C ARG A 24 37.24 -8.81 24.73
N ILE A 25 38.11 -8.93 23.74
CA ILE A 25 37.91 -8.29 22.42
C ILE A 25 36.67 -8.90 21.73
N ALA A 26 36.52 -10.22 21.74
CA ALA A 26 35.34 -10.88 21.16
C ALA A 26 34.03 -10.46 21.82
N ILE A 27 33.99 -10.34 23.14
CA ILE A 27 32.80 -9.90 23.88
C ILE A 27 32.45 -8.45 23.63
N SER A 28 33.42 -7.59 23.33
CA SER A 28 33.15 -6.18 23.03
C SER A 28 32.76 -5.95 21.56
N VAL A 29 33.29 -6.72 20.63
CA VAL A 29 33.03 -6.54 19.18
C VAL A 29 31.76 -7.26 18.72
N ALA A 30 31.48 -8.47 19.23
CA ALA A 30 30.34 -9.25 18.83
C ALA A 30 28.99 -8.53 18.98
N PRO A 31 28.66 -7.85 20.09
CA PRO A 31 27.39 -7.15 20.20
C PRO A 31 27.29 -5.94 19.26
N VAL A 32 28.39 -5.26 18.97
CA VAL A 32 28.40 -4.11 18.05
C VAL A 32 28.11 -4.57 16.61
N THR A 33 28.74 -5.65 16.18
CA THR A 33 28.47 -6.21 14.84
C THR A 33 27.04 -6.77 14.73
N LEU A 34 26.52 -7.39 15.78
CA LEU A 34 25.15 -7.86 15.80
C LEU A 34 24.14 -6.71 15.69
N LEU A 35 24.34 -5.66 16.49
CA LEU A 35 23.48 -4.47 16.43
C LEU A 35 23.54 -3.80 15.06
N ALA A 36 24.72 -3.67 14.47
CA ALA A 36 24.86 -3.12 13.13
C ALA A 36 24.14 -3.97 12.09
N SER A 37 24.25 -5.30 12.15
CA SER A 37 23.55 -6.21 11.24
C SER A 37 22.03 -6.12 11.36
N VAL A 38 21.52 -6.05 12.57
CA VAL A 38 20.07 -5.87 12.83
C VAL A 38 19.59 -4.53 12.31
N ALA A 39 20.34 -3.45 12.56
CA ALA A 39 19.98 -2.12 12.05
C ALA A 39 19.94 -2.08 10.53
N VAL A 40 20.92 -2.65 9.85
CA VAL A 40 20.95 -2.75 8.38
C VAL A 40 19.77 -3.57 7.87
N SER A 41 19.46 -4.71 8.51
CA SER A 41 18.34 -5.56 8.10
C SER A 41 17.00 -4.84 8.22
N ILE A 42 16.76 -4.13 9.33
CA ILE A 42 15.52 -3.35 9.53
C ILE A 42 15.42 -2.23 8.50
N THR A 43 16.51 -1.52 8.25
CA THR A 43 16.54 -0.43 7.28
C THR A 43 16.25 -0.96 5.88
N THR A 44 16.89 -2.05 5.48
CA THR A 44 16.70 -2.67 4.16
C THR A 44 15.25 -3.12 3.99
N LEU A 45 14.67 -3.82 4.97
CA LEU A 45 13.27 -4.25 4.92
C LEU A 45 12.30 -3.06 4.79
N THR A 46 12.56 -2.00 5.54
CA THR A 46 11.71 -0.80 5.53
C THR A 46 11.78 -0.07 4.19
N VAL A 47 12.98 0.10 3.64
CA VAL A 47 13.19 0.73 2.33
C VAL A 47 12.56 -0.11 1.22
N THR A 48 12.84 -1.41 1.19
CA THR A 48 12.29 -2.30 0.17
C THR A 48 10.76 -2.29 0.19
N ARG A 49 10.15 -2.34 1.37
CA ARG A 49 8.69 -2.30 1.50
C ARG A 49 8.09 -0.98 0.99
N ARG A 50 8.71 0.15 1.28
CA ARG A 50 8.27 1.46 0.77
C ARG A 50 8.40 1.53 -0.74
N THR A 51 9.54 1.15 -1.28
CA THR A 51 9.79 1.19 -2.73
C THR A 51 8.81 0.31 -3.52
N LEU A 52 8.46 -0.88 -3.00
CA LEU A 52 7.47 -1.75 -3.63
C LEU A 52 6.08 -1.14 -3.64
N ILE A 53 5.66 -0.50 -2.55
CA ILE A 53 4.36 0.17 -2.46
C ILE A 53 4.31 1.34 -3.43
N ASP A 54 5.34 2.18 -3.47
CA ASP A 54 5.42 3.35 -4.34
C ASP A 54 5.40 2.96 -5.84
N GLN A 55 6.13 1.91 -6.22
CA GLN A 55 6.12 1.39 -7.59
C GLN A 55 4.75 0.84 -8.01
N ARG A 56 4.04 0.19 -7.09
CA ARG A 56 2.68 -0.31 -7.37
C ARG A 56 1.67 0.82 -7.54
N GLU A 57 1.69 1.83 -6.67
CA GLU A 57 0.82 3.00 -6.81
C GLU A 57 1.06 3.74 -8.13
N GLU A 58 2.31 3.86 -8.57
CA GLU A 58 2.63 4.49 -9.85
C GLU A 58 2.12 3.68 -11.06
N SER A 59 2.21 2.36 -11.00
CA SER A 59 1.72 1.50 -12.08
C SER A 59 0.19 1.55 -12.19
N VAL A 60 -0.51 1.55 -11.06
CA VAL A 60 -1.97 1.67 -11.00
C VAL A 60 -2.41 3.05 -11.51
N SER A 61 -1.74 4.11 -11.09
CA SER A 61 -2.05 5.48 -11.54
C SER A 61 -1.92 5.65 -13.06
N ARG A 62 -0.88 5.08 -13.67
CA ARG A 62 -0.72 5.10 -15.14
C ARG A 62 -1.85 4.36 -15.84
N ARG A 63 -2.32 3.24 -15.28
CA ARG A 63 -3.44 2.46 -15.81
C ARG A 63 -4.74 3.25 -15.74
N VAL A 64 -5.03 3.84 -14.58
CA VAL A 64 -6.22 4.69 -14.40
C VAL A 64 -6.25 5.85 -15.39
N LEU A 65 -5.10 6.49 -15.63
CA LEU A 65 -4.98 7.54 -16.64
C LEU A 65 -5.27 7.02 -18.08
N ALA A 66 -4.79 5.82 -18.41
CA ALA A 66 -5.07 5.21 -19.72
C ALA A 66 -6.56 4.88 -19.88
N ASN A 67 -7.18 4.33 -18.85
CA ASN A 67 -8.61 4.02 -18.82
C ASN A 67 -9.46 5.29 -18.91
N ALA A 68 -9.10 6.34 -18.16
CA ALA A 68 -9.76 7.65 -18.21
C ALA A 68 -9.76 8.22 -19.65
N ARG A 69 -8.63 8.16 -20.36
CA ARG A 69 -8.54 8.59 -21.77
C ARG A 69 -9.40 7.75 -22.70
N THR A 70 -9.51 6.45 -22.46
CA THR A 70 -10.38 5.56 -23.24
C THR A 70 -11.85 5.92 -23.03
N VAL A 71 -12.26 6.15 -21.79
CA VAL A 71 -13.62 6.62 -21.47
C VAL A 71 -13.89 7.98 -22.11
N GLU A 72 -13.00 8.94 -21.96
CA GLU A 72 -13.13 10.28 -22.53
C GLU A 72 -13.27 10.24 -24.05
N GLY A 73 -12.43 9.45 -24.73
CA GLY A 73 -12.49 9.28 -26.17
C GLY A 73 -13.76 8.58 -26.66
N SER A 74 -14.33 7.68 -25.86
CA SER A 74 -15.57 6.97 -26.22
C SER A 74 -16.80 7.84 -26.00
N VAL A 75 -16.89 8.48 -24.84
CA VAL A 75 -18.02 9.37 -24.50
C VAL A 75 -18.03 10.62 -25.34
N GLY A 76 -16.88 11.20 -25.70
CA GLY A 76 -16.78 12.40 -26.53
C GLY A 76 -17.23 12.17 -28.00
N ARG A 77 -17.12 10.92 -28.52
CA ARG A 77 -17.49 10.59 -29.90
C ARG A 77 -18.93 10.15 -30.06
N ALA A 78 -19.51 9.55 -29.02
CA ALA A 78 -20.85 9.00 -29.07
C ALA A 78 -21.59 9.25 -27.76
N PRO A 79 -22.15 10.44 -27.57
CA PRO A 79 -22.85 10.79 -26.34
C PRO A 79 -24.07 9.92 -26.01
N THR A 80 -24.56 9.16 -27.01
CA THR A 80 -25.65 8.18 -26.86
C THR A 80 -25.16 6.78 -26.53
N GLN A 81 -23.84 6.56 -26.49
CA GLN A 81 -23.29 5.26 -26.15
C GLN A 81 -23.55 4.98 -24.65
N ASP A 82 -23.97 3.76 -24.35
CA ASP A 82 -24.16 3.32 -22.98
C ASP A 82 -22.83 3.36 -22.24
N VAL A 83 -22.68 4.35 -21.34
CA VAL A 83 -21.48 4.55 -20.53
C VAL A 83 -21.13 3.28 -19.75
N GLN A 84 -22.14 2.51 -19.35
CA GLN A 84 -21.93 1.25 -18.64
C GLN A 84 -21.21 0.21 -19.50
N SER A 85 -21.52 0.14 -20.80
CA SER A 85 -20.83 -0.76 -21.72
C SER A 85 -19.37 -0.35 -21.95
N VAL A 86 -19.10 0.95 -21.98
CA VAL A 86 -17.71 1.47 -22.04
C VAL A 86 -16.93 1.08 -20.79
N LEU A 87 -17.49 1.29 -19.60
CA LEU A 87 -16.84 0.92 -18.34
C LEU A 87 -16.57 -0.59 -18.26
N SER A 88 -17.50 -1.43 -18.74
CA SER A 88 -17.34 -2.89 -18.72
C SER A 88 -16.29 -3.40 -19.72
N SER A 89 -15.94 -2.63 -20.73
CA SER A 89 -14.94 -2.98 -21.73
C SER A 89 -13.50 -2.60 -21.33
N LEU A 90 -13.32 -1.89 -20.22
CA LEU A 90 -12.00 -1.45 -19.77
C LEU A 90 -11.16 -2.65 -19.31
N PRO A 91 -9.94 -2.82 -19.85
CA PRO A 91 -9.05 -3.89 -19.44
C PRO A 91 -8.49 -3.63 -18.04
N ASP A 92 -8.49 -4.65 -17.21
CA ASP A 92 -7.87 -4.61 -15.87
C ASP A 92 -8.27 -3.39 -15.01
N ALA A 93 -9.47 -2.83 -15.26
CA ALA A 93 -9.99 -1.77 -14.42
C ALA A 93 -10.33 -2.33 -13.04
N GLY A 94 -10.09 -1.53 -12.00
CA GLY A 94 -10.59 -1.82 -10.66
C GLY A 94 -12.13 -1.81 -10.66
N LYS A 95 -12.72 -1.00 -9.77
CA LYS A 95 -14.18 -0.74 -9.80
C LYS A 95 -14.41 0.65 -10.40
N PRO A 96 -14.57 0.77 -11.74
CA PRO A 96 -14.66 2.06 -12.40
C PRO A 96 -16.03 2.72 -12.15
N SER A 97 -16.00 4.02 -11.98
CA SER A 97 -17.15 4.91 -11.87
C SER A 97 -16.87 6.19 -12.62
N VAL A 98 -17.91 6.79 -13.19
CA VAL A 98 -17.80 8.05 -13.91
C VAL A 98 -18.93 8.98 -13.50
N ILE A 99 -18.60 10.27 -13.43
CA ILE A 99 -19.54 11.37 -13.29
C ILE A 99 -19.40 12.25 -14.53
N LEU A 100 -20.44 12.37 -15.30
CA LEU A 100 -20.45 13.19 -16.51
C LEU A 100 -21.48 14.31 -16.36
N PRO A 101 -21.14 15.56 -16.73
CA PRO A 101 -22.13 16.60 -16.90
C PRO A 101 -23.01 16.24 -18.11
N GLY A 102 -24.31 16.34 -17.96
CA GLY A 102 -25.28 16.18 -19.03
C GLY A 102 -26.17 17.41 -19.14
N ASP A 103 -27.05 17.44 -20.13
CA ASP A 103 -27.99 18.54 -20.36
C ASP A 103 -28.97 18.70 -19.20
N GLY A 104 -28.54 19.50 -18.20
CA GLY A 104 -29.30 19.78 -16.97
C GLY A 104 -29.35 18.64 -15.96
N ARG A 105 -28.61 17.55 -16.17
CA ARG A 105 -28.49 16.38 -15.26
C ARG A 105 -27.07 15.88 -15.22
N THR A 106 -26.65 15.41 -14.05
CA THR A 106 -25.39 14.66 -13.89
C THR A 106 -25.67 13.19 -14.18
N VAL A 107 -24.94 12.62 -15.13
CA VAL A 107 -24.97 11.17 -15.38
C VAL A 107 -23.91 10.51 -14.49
N VAL A 108 -24.36 9.60 -13.67
CA VAL A 108 -23.47 8.79 -12.83
C VAL A 108 -23.58 7.34 -13.27
N ALA A 109 -22.46 6.73 -13.62
CA ALA A 109 -22.38 5.32 -13.96
C ALA A 109 -21.30 4.63 -13.14
N SER A 110 -21.57 3.41 -12.69
CA SER A 110 -20.64 2.57 -11.94
C SER A 110 -20.91 1.11 -12.26
N LEU A 111 -19.86 0.29 -12.38
CA LEU A 111 -20.00 -1.16 -12.58
C LEU A 111 -20.33 -1.91 -11.29
N ASP A 112 -19.98 -1.33 -10.15
CA ASP A 112 -20.23 -1.95 -8.85
C ASP A 112 -20.92 -0.93 -7.94
N THR A 113 -22.12 -1.25 -7.49
CA THR A 113 -22.90 -0.35 -6.61
C THR A 113 -22.26 -0.17 -5.23
N ARG A 114 -21.52 -1.16 -4.74
CA ARG A 114 -20.81 -1.09 -3.46
C ARG A 114 -19.64 -0.13 -3.51
N PHE A 115 -18.90 -0.13 -4.63
CA PHE A 115 -17.77 0.74 -4.89
C PHE A 115 -18.12 1.86 -5.88
N GLY A 116 -19.37 2.27 -5.89
CA GLY A 116 -19.86 3.36 -6.72
C GLY A 116 -19.41 4.74 -6.22
N VAL A 117 -19.90 5.77 -6.88
CA VAL A 117 -19.53 7.17 -6.60
C VAL A 117 -19.77 7.57 -5.14
N ASP A 118 -20.78 6.99 -4.49
CA ASP A 118 -21.10 7.29 -3.10
C ASP A 118 -20.04 6.78 -2.11
N SER A 119 -19.30 5.75 -2.48
CA SER A 119 -18.19 5.23 -1.68
C SER A 119 -16.91 6.07 -1.81
N ILE A 120 -16.85 6.96 -2.81
CA ILE A 120 -15.70 7.82 -3.06
C ILE A 120 -15.77 9.04 -2.13
N PRO A 121 -14.70 9.36 -1.36
CA PRO A 121 -14.68 10.50 -0.47
C PRO A 121 -15.04 11.80 -1.19
N ARG A 122 -15.87 12.61 -0.55
CA ARG A 122 -16.26 13.91 -1.10
C ARG A 122 -15.05 14.77 -1.44
N ALA A 123 -14.03 14.79 -0.56
CA ALA A 123 -12.80 15.54 -0.79
C ALA A 123 -12.11 15.15 -2.10
N LEU A 124 -12.06 13.85 -2.45
CA LEU A 124 -11.50 13.39 -3.72
C LEU A 124 -12.39 13.81 -4.90
N ARG A 125 -13.70 13.70 -4.75
CA ARG A 125 -14.65 14.13 -5.82
C ARG A 125 -14.53 15.64 -6.08
N ASP A 126 -14.46 16.46 -5.04
CA ASP A 126 -14.33 17.91 -5.15
C ASP A 126 -12.97 18.29 -5.78
N GLN A 127 -11.89 17.59 -5.41
CA GLN A 127 -10.56 17.77 -6.02
C GLN A 127 -10.58 17.48 -7.52
N VAL A 128 -11.17 16.35 -7.92
CA VAL A 128 -11.24 15.96 -9.33
C VAL A 128 -12.16 16.89 -10.13
N ALA A 129 -13.26 17.32 -9.54
CA ALA A 129 -14.14 18.32 -10.15
C ALA A 129 -13.47 19.70 -10.34
N ALA A 130 -12.48 20.02 -9.49
CA ALA A 130 -11.65 21.22 -9.65
C ALA A 130 -10.57 21.07 -10.75
N GLY A 131 -10.41 19.88 -11.34
CA GLY A 131 -9.46 19.60 -12.43
C GLY A 131 -8.17 18.92 -11.99
N ASP A 132 -8.05 18.54 -10.72
CA ASP A 132 -6.85 17.91 -10.17
C ASP A 132 -7.06 16.41 -9.98
N SER A 133 -6.12 15.59 -10.48
CA SER A 133 -6.09 14.15 -10.17
C SER A 133 -5.76 13.92 -8.70
N GLY A 134 -6.30 12.86 -8.12
CA GLY A 134 -6.03 12.54 -6.73
C GLY A 134 -6.06 11.05 -6.42
N ILE A 135 -5.39 10.68 -5.34
CA ILE A 135 -5.39 9.33 -4.76
C ILE A 135 -5.77 9.45 -3.29
N MET A 136 -6.69 8.62 -2.84
CA MET A 136 -7.11 8.61 -1.44
C MET A 136 -7.33 7.19 -0.95
N ARG A 137 -6.78 6.88 0.23
CA ARG A 137 -7.03 5.61 0.92
C ARG A 137 -8.23 5.78 1.84
N VAL A 138 -9.19 4.88 1.71
CA VAL A 138 -10.43 4.92 2.49
C VAL A 138 -10.81 3.51 2.93
N VAL A 139 -11.76 3.43 3.85
CA VAL A 139 -12.34 2.16 4.28
C VAL A 139 -13.79 2.14 3.80
N VAL A 140 -14.13 1.16 2.97
CA VAL A 140 -15.48 0.92 2.48
C VAL A 140 -15.94 -0.43 3.01
N ASP A 141 -17.06 -0.47 3.74
CA ASP A 141 -17.60 -1.70 4.36
C ASP A 141 -16.55 -2.47 5.21
N GLY A 142 -15.69 -1.75 5.93
CA GLY A 142 -14.62 -2.35 6.74
C GLY A 142 -13.41 -2.83 5.94
N GLN A 143 -13.39 -2.68 4.62
CA GLN A 143 -12.28 -3.07 3.75
C GLN A 143 -11.44 -1.85 3.36
N PRO A 144 -10.12 -1.89 3.53
CA PRO A 144 -9.25 -0.84 3.09
C PRO A 144 -9.15 -0.85 1.56
N VAL A 145 -9.42 0.29 0.93
CA VAL A 145 -9.38 0.47 -0.51
C VAL A 145 -8.61 1.73 -0.89
N VAL A 146 -8.13 1.78 -2.11
CA VAL A 146 -7.54 2.96 -2.73
C VAL A 146 -8.49 3.48 -3.80
N ALA A 147 -8.93 4.72 -3.67
CA ALA A 147 -9.69 5.42 -4.68
C ALA A 147 -8.77 6.38 -5.43
N ILE A 148 -8.80 6.30 -6.75
CA ILE A 148 -8.03 7.17 -7.66
C ILE A 148 -9.03 7.92 -8.52
N GLY A 149 -8.86 9.24 -8.62
CA GLY A 149 -9.73 10.09 -9.42
C GLY A 149 -8.95 10.90 -10.44
N VAL A 150 -9.52 11.03 -11.65
CA VAL A 150 -8.92 11.75 -12.77
C VAL A 150 -10.00 12.61 -13.45
N PRO A 151 -9.73 13.90 -13.72
CA PRO A 151 -10.66 14.75 -14.47
C PRO A 151 -10.69 14.34 -15.94
N LEU A 152 -11.87 14.38 -16.54
CA LEU A 152 -12.10 14.19 -17.98
C LEU A 152 -12.20 15.57 -18.64
N SER A 153 -11.08 16.07 -19.12
CA SER A 153 -10.93 17.47 -19.56
C SER A 153 -11.81 17.84 -20.74
N GLN A 154 -12.08 16.89 -21.67
CA GLN A 154 -12.87 17.15 -22.88
C GLN A 154 -14.38 17.14 -22.61
N THR A 155 -14.82 16.37 -21.62
CA THR A 155 -16.24 16.22 -21.28
C THR A 155 -16.65 17.02 -20.04
N GLY A 156 -15.68 17.58 -19.32
CA GLY A 156 -15.90 18.22 -18.02
C GLY A 156 -16.36 17.26 -16.91
N GLY A 157 -16.19 15.97 -17.14
CA GLY A 157 -16.54 14.91 -16.21
C GLY A 157 -15.42 14.52 -15.27
N SER A 158 -15.69 13.51 -14.46
CA SER A 158 -14.74 12.91 -13.51
C SER A 158 -14.78 11.40 -13.63
N TYR A 159 -13.61 10.77 -13.68
CA TYR A 159 -13.45 9.33 -13.72
C TYR A 159 -12.79 8.86 -12.44
N PHE A 160 -13.28 7.75 -11.89
CA PHE A 160 -12.77 7.18 -10.65
C PHE A 160 -12.61 5.68 -10.80
N GLU A 161 -11.57 5.14 -10.16
CA GLU A 161 -11.40 3.71 -9.96
C GLU A 161 -11.12 3.41 -8.49
N VAL A 162 -11.75 2.35 -7.98
CA VAL A 162 -11.54 1.87 -6.61
C VAL A 162 -10.90 0.50 -6.68
N TYR A 163 -9.79 0.35 -5.97
CA TYR A 163 -9.04 -0.91 -5.85
C TYR A 163 -9.05 -1.38 -4.40
N ARG A 164 -9.30 -2.65 -4.18
CA ARG A 164 -9.09 -3.25 -2.87
C ARG A 164 -7.59 -3.47 -2.66
N LEU A 165 -7.11 -3.17 -1.46
CA LEU A 165 -5.70 -3.40 -1.15
C LEU A 165 -5.31 -4.88 -1.22
N ASP A 166 -6.28 -5.79 -1.00
CA ASP A 166 -6.08 -7.24 -1.11
C ASP A 166 -5.99 -7.73 -2.57
N ASP A 167 -6.51 -6.97 -3.54
CA ASP A 167 -6.46 -7.31 -4.98
C ASP A 167 -5.18 -6.78 -5.66
N ILE A 168 -4.33 -6.08 -4.91
CA ILE A 168 -3.08 -5.47 -5.40
C ILE A 168 -1.86 -6.37 -5.12
N ASP A 169 -2.06 -7.60 -4.65
CA ASP A 169 -1.00 -8.60 -4.41
C ASP A 169 -0.50 -9.27 -5.69
#